data_00645ebfee8e2c221ca2315bdedc36c7
#
_entry.id   00645ebfee8e2c221ca2315bdedc36c7
#
_cell.length_a   1.000
_cell.length_b   1.000
_cell.length_c   1.000
_cell.angle_alpha   90.00
_cell.angle_beta   90.00
_cell.angle_gamma   90.00
#
_symmetry.space_group_name_H-M   'P 1'
#
loop_
_entity.id
_entity.type
_entity.pdbx_description
1 polymer ?
#
loop_
_entity_poly.entity_id
_entity_poly.type
_entity_poly.pdbx_seq_one_letter_code
_entity_poly.pdbx_strand_id
1 'polypeptide(L)'
;MKIVMTIMVRNEEDIIGENLEYHLNNGVDHFIITDHHSTDGTMDILREYERKGVADVRIEQSEEHHQAQWVTEMARLALSKYDASWVINNDADEFWIPQKGNLKDFFHTIPQLTYKIHVSRFDFFYKFSKDLKFYDAMLFREFQRRWTKCCHRALSDISVEVGNHDANSESMNIQGYGSSGTVDLIVFHYPIR
;
A
#
# COMPACT_ATOMS: atom_id res chain seq x y z
N MET A 1 -3.51 -2.54 -17.94
CA MET A 1 -2.96 -1.80 -16.77
C MET A 1 -2.75 -2.80 -15.64
N LYS A 2 -1.55 -2.83 -15.08
CA LYS A 2 -1.21 -3.69 -13.94
C LYS A 2 -0.92 -2.84 -12.71
N ILE A 3 -1.53 -3.18 -11.58
CA ILE A 3 -1.34 -2.53 -10.29
C ILE A 3 -0.58 -3.48 -9.38
N VAL A 4 0.58 -3.04 -8.88
CA VAL A 4 1.37 -3.76 -7.89
C VAL A 4 1.32 -2.99 -6.57
N MET A 5 1.13 -3.72 -5.47
CA MET A 5 1.15 -3.15 -4.13
C MET A 5 2.41 -3.60 -3.40
N THR A 6 3.13 -2.65 -2.78
CA THR A 6 4.27 -2.93 -1.91
C THR A 6 3.84 -2.83 -0.47
N ILE A 7 4.26 -3.76 0.38
CA ILE A 7 3.88 -3.77 1.80
C ILE A 7 5.10 -4.15 2.64
N MET A 8 5.34 -3.42 3.72
CA MET A 8 6.22 -3.86 4.80
C MET A 8 5.38 -4.38 5.95
N VAL A 9 5.80 -5.50 6.52
CA VAL A 9 5.08 -6.14 7.63
C VAL A 9 6.02 -6.50 8.78
N ARG A 10 5.47 -6.45 10.00
CA ARG A 10 6.06 -7.03 11.20
C ARG A 10 4.98 -7.34 12.22
N ASN A 11 4.69 -8.63 12.46
CA ASN A 11 3.68 -9.10 13.41
C ASN A 11 2.28 -8.53 13.10
N GLU A 12 1.77 -8.86 11.92
CA GLU A 12 0.49 -8.39 11.38
C GLU A 12 -0.48 -9.56 11.08
N GLU A 13 -0.35 -10.69 11.81
CA GLU A 13 -1.17 -11.90 11.57
C GLU A 13 -2.67 -11.64 11.70
N ASP A 14 -3.05 -10.63 12.47
CA ASP A 14 -4.44 -10.28 12.75
C ASP A 14 -5.13 -9.53 11.60
N ILE A 15 -4.38 -8.96 10.65
CA ILE A 15 -4.94 -8.09 9.61
C ILE A 15 -4.42 -8.37 8.20
N ILE A 16 -3.19 -8.88 8.05
CA ILE A 16 -2.56 -8.96 6.73
C ILE A 16 -3.36 -9.82 5.74
N GLY A 17 -4.00 -10.90 6.21
CA GLY A 17 -4.82 -11.77 5.37
C GLY A 17 -6.01 -11.02 4.75
N GLU A 18 -6.76 -10.30 5.57
CA GLU A 18 -7.87 -9.46 5.14
C GLU A 18 -7.41 -8.33 4.21
N ASN A 19 -6.24 -7.73 4.48
CA ASN A 19 -5.68 -6.68 3.64
C ASN A 19 -5.38 -7.17 2.23
N LEU A 20 -4.68 -8.30 2.12
CA LEU A 20 -4.33 -8.89 0.82
C LEU A 20 -5.57 -9.32 0.04
N GLU A 21 -6.51 -10.01 0.69
CA GLU A 21 -7.76 -10.46 0.06
C GLU A 21 -8.61 -9.29 -0.43
N TYR A 22 -8.75 -8.24 0.40
CA TYR A 22 -9.48 -7.03 0.02
C TYR A 22 -8.88 -6.40 -1.24
N HIS A 23 -7.56 -6.20 -1.28
CA HIS A 23 -6.93 -5.51 -2.38
C HIS A 23 -6.88 -6.34 -3.68
N LEU A 24 -6.76 -7.68 -3.60
CA LEU A 24 -6.94 -8.56 -4.76
C LEU A 24 -8.33 -8.40 -5.36
N ASN A 25 -9.37 -8.45 -4.53
CA ASN A 25 -10.75 -8.31 -4.97
C ASN A 25 -11.06 -6.91 -5.52
N ASN A 26 -10.25 -5.90 -5.16
CA ASN A 26 -10.37 -4.53 -5.65
C ASN A 26 -9.38 -4.17 -6.79
N GLY A 27 -8.72 -5.15 -7.39
CA GLY A 27 -8.01 -4.96 -8.64
C GLY A 27 -6.49 -4.80 -8.54
N VAL A 28 -5.90 -5.04 -7.36
CA VAL A 28 -4.44 -5.25 -7.25
C VAL A 28 -4.10 -6.57 -7.93
N ASP A 29 -3.08 -6.57 -8.79
CA ASP A 29 -2.69 -7.75 -9.56
C ASP A 29 -1.59 -8.57 -8.88
N HIS A 30 -0.74 -7.92 -8.08
CA HIS A 30 0.38 -8.57 -7.41
C HIS A 30 0.87 -7.79 -6.20
N PHE A 31 1.43 -8.49 -5.22
CA PHE A 31 2.08 -7.92 -4.05
C PHE A 31 3.57 -8.16 -4.05
N ILE A 32 4.34 -7.18 -3.58
CA ILE A 32 5.74 -7.35 -3.20
C ILE A 32 5.83 -7.00 -1.73
N ILE A 33 6.15 -7.98 -0.89
CA ILE A 33 6.04 -7.86 0.55
C ILE A 33 7.41 -8.06 1.18
N THR A 34 7.83 -7.16 2.06
CA THR A 34 9.01 -7.34 2.89
C THR A 34 8.60 -7.61 4.33
N ASP A 35 8.88 -8.82 4.81
CA ASP A 35 8.75 -9.17 6.23
C ASP A 35 10.00 -8.74 6.99
N HIS A 36 9.81 -7.98 8.06
CA HIS A 36 10.87 -7.51 8.93
C HIS A 36 10.77 -8.15 10.31
N HIS A 37 11.29 -9.39 10.43
CA HIS A 37 11.36 -10.14 11.68
C HIS A 37 10.01 -10.44 12.35
N SER A 38 8.98 -10.83 11.61
CA SER A 38 7.75 -11.32 12.23
C SER A 38 8.00 -12.62 13.01
N THR A 39 7.39 -12.72 14.18
CA THR A 39 7.51 -13.85 15.11
C THR A 39 6.17 -14.53 15.41
N ASP A 40 5.09 -14.01 14.82
CA ASP A 40 3.72 -14.52 14.88
C ASP A 40 3.37 -15.31 13.59
N GLY A 41 2.08 -15.53 13.33
CA GLY A 41 1.58 -16.22 12.13
C GLY A 41 1.64 -15.44 10.82
N THR A 42 2.19 -14.21 10.80
CA THR A 42 2.28 -13.36 9.60
C THR A 42 2.90 -14.12 8.42
N MET A 43 4.07 -14.75 8.64
CA MET A 43 4.78 -15.46 7.56
C MET A 43 3.99 -16.63 6.98
N ASP A 44 3.22 -17.35 7.77
CA ASP A 44 2.42 -18.47 7.29
C ASP A 44 1.33 -17.98 6.33
N ILE A 45 0.69 -16.87 6.66
CA ILE A 45 -0.29 -16.20 5.80
C ILE A 45 0.38 -15.75 4.50
N LEU A 46 1.52 -15.05 4.56
CA LEU A 46 2.22 -14.56 3.36
C LEU A 46 2.62 -15.69 2.41
N ARG A 47 3.08 -16.84 2.95
CA ARG A 47 3.44 -18.02 2.16
C ARG A 47 2.25 -18.62 1.40
N GLU A 48 1.03 -18.43 1.88
CA GLU A 48 -0.16 -18.85 1.13
C GLU A 48 -0.36 -18.02 -0.12
N TYR A 49 -0.20 -16.70 -0.04
CA TYR A 49 -0.33 -15.79 -1.19
C TYR A 49 0.83 -15.96 -2.18
N GLU A 50 2.03 -16.26 -1.69
CA GLU A 50 3.16 -16.62 -2.54
C GLU A 50 2.90 -17.93 -3.31
N ARG A 51 2.36 -18.98 -2.64
CA ARG A 51 1.96 -20.24 -3.31
C ARG A 51 0.82 -20.06 -4.32
N LYS A 52 -0.06 -19.08 -4.10
CA LYS A 52 -1.09 -18.69 -5.07
C LYS A 52 -0.50 -17.95 -6.29
N GLY A 53 0.77 -17.55 -6.25
CA GLY A 53 1.47 -16.82 -7.32
C GLY A 53 1.08 -15.34 -7.42
N VAL A 54 0.46 -14.77 -6.37
CA VAL A 54 0.01 -13.38 -6.34
C VAL A 54 0.87 -12.49 -5.43
N ALA A 55 1.87 -13.05 -4.77
CA ALA A 55 2.80 -12.31 -3.93
C ALA A 55 4.24 -12.79 -4.11
N ASP A 56 5.19 -11.86 -4.01
CA ASP A 56 6.61 -12.12 -3.74
C ASP A 56 6.92 -11.72 -2.30
N VAL A 57 7.43 -12.65 -1.50
CA VAL A 57 7.78 -12.41 -0.10
C VAL A 57 9.29 -12.36 0.07
N ARG A 58 9.78 -11.25 0.59
CA ARG A 58 11.19 -11.01 0.94
C ARG A 58 11.31 -11.00 2.45
N ILE A 59 12.39 -11.56 2.98
CA ILE A 59 12.72 -11.51 4.39
C ILE A 59 13.89 -10.56 4.56
N GLU A 60 13.68 -9.51 5.34
CA GLU A 60 14.74 -8.58 5.71
C GLU A 60 15.32 -8.98 7.07
N GLN A 61 16.64 -9.14 7.13
CA GLN A 61 17.34 -9.58 8.34
C GLN A 61 18.09 -8.46 9.06
N SER A 62 18.11 -7.25 8.49
CA SER A 62 18.73 -6.09 9.16
C SER A 62 17.97 -5.76 10.44
N GLU A 63 18.70 -5.50 11.51
CA GLU A 63 18.10 -4.98 12.74
C GLU A 63 17.71 -3.51 12.63
N GLU A 64 18.35 -2.79 11.70
CA GLU A 64 18.03 -1.39 11.42
C GLU A 64 16.81 -1.28 10.49
N HIS A 65 15.97 -0.29 10.78
CA HIS A 65 14.73 -0.07 10.04
C HIS A 65 14.97 0.92 8.89
N HIS A 66 15.11 0.40 7.66
CA HIS A 66 15.35 1.17 6.44
C HIS A 66 14.12 1.24 5.52
N GLN A 67 12.95 1.61 6.07
CA GLN A 67 11.66 1.55 5.36
C GLN A 67 11.71 2.21 3.98
N ALA A 68 12.19 3.46 3.87
CA ALA A 68 12.22 4.18 2.60
C ALA A 68 13.04 3.45 1.53
N GLN A 69 14.17 2.87 1.91
CA GLN A 69 15.01 2.10 1.00
C GLN A 69 14.29 0.85 0.50
N TRP A 70 13.76 0.04 1.41
CA TRP A 70 13.10 -1.23 1.05
C TRP A 70 11.84 -1.01 0.22
N VAL A 71 11.02 -0.01 0.56
CA VAL A 71 9.83 0.33 -0.23
C VAL A 71 10.22 0.85 -1.61
N THR A 72 11.28 1.67 -1.70
CA THR A 72 11.83 2.13 -2.99
C THR A 72 12.29 0.98 -3.86
N GLU A 73 13.01 0.01 -3.29
CA GLU A 73 13.46 -1.18 -4.01
C GLU A 73 12.28 -2.02 -4.51
N MET A 74 11.26 -2.24 -3.66
CA MET A 74 10.04 -2.94 -4.06
C MET A 74 9.29 -2.20 -5.17
N ALA A 75 9.19 -0.87 -5.08
CA ALA A 75 8.53 -0.05 -6.10
C ALA A 75 9.24 -0.12 -7.46
N ARG A 76 10.57 -0.15 -7.48
CA ARG A 76 11.37 -0.35 -8.72
C ARG A 76 11.26 -1.78 -9.26
N LEU A 77 11.19 -2.76 -8.37
CA LEU A 77 10.96 -4.16 -8.74
C LEU A 77 9.58 -4.36 -9.37
N ALA A 78 8.56 -3.61 -8.93
CA ALA A 78 7.23 -3.64 -9.52
C ALA A 78 7.27 -3.32 -11.03
N LEU A 79 8.09 -2.36 -11.44
CA LEU A 79 8.30 -2.08 -12.86
C LEU A 79 9.11 -3.19 -13.54
N SER A 80 10.31 -3.48 -13.03
CA SER A 80 11.29 -4.30 -13.73
C SER A 80 10.90 -5.77 -13.86
N LYS A 81 10.17 -6.32 -12.87
CA LYS A 81 9.76 -7.73 -12.84
C LYS A 81 8.32 -7.94 -13.31
N TYR A 82 7.43 -7.00 -12.99
CA TYR A 82 5.99 -7.18 -13.21
C TYR A 82 5.40 -6.29 -14.29
N ASP A 83 6.18 -5.37 -14.89
CA ASP A 83 5.67 -4.40 -15.86
C ASP A 83 4.46 -3.64 -15.32
N ALA A 84 4.56 -3.22 -14.05
CA ALA A 84 3.50 -2.49 -13.39
C ALA A 84 3.25 -1.15 -14.08
N SER A 85 2.00 -0.73 -14.12
CA SER A 85 1.60 0.61 -14.55
C SER A 85 1.55 1.58 -13.38
N TRP A 86 1.06 1.08 -12.24
CA TRP A 86 0.93 1.82 -10.99
C TRP A 86 1.44 1.01 -9.80
N VAL A 87 2.01 1.71 -8.84
CA VAL A 87 2.46 1.16 -7.56
C VAL A 87 1.71 1.85 -6.43
N ILE A 88 1.16 1.06 -5.53
CA ILE A 88 0.58 1.51 -4.27
C ILE A 88 1.53 1.09 -3.15
N ASN A 89 2.08 2.07 -2.42
CA ASN A 89 2.90 1.77 -1.25
C ASN A 89 1.97 1.76 -0.02
N ASN A 90 1.79 0.57 0.56
CA ASN A 90 0.79 0.31 1.59
C ASN A 90 1.43 -0.09 2.93
N ASP A 91 0.74 0.19 4.03
CA ASP A 91 0.99 -0.43 5.32
C ASP A 91 -0.06 -1.54 5.55
N ALA A 92 0.26 -2.56 6.36
CA ALA A 92 -0.60 -3.74 6.52
C ALA A 92 -2.00 -3.43 7.06
N ASP A 93 -2.14 -2.32 7.77
CA ASP A 93 -3.35 -1.86 8.41
C ASP A 93 -4.07 -0.73 7.63
N GLU A 94 -3.71 -0.55 6.35
CA GLU A 94 -4.31 0.47 5.47
C GLU A 94 -5.09 -0.16 4.32
N PHE A 95 -6.31 0.34 4.08
CA PHE A 95 -7.19 -0.12 3.01
C PHE A 95 -7.50 1.03 2.05
N TRP A 96 -7.16 0.85 0.79
CA TRP A 96 -7.37 1.83 -0.29
C TRP A 96 -8.75 1.66 -0.90
N ILE A 97 -9.65 2.59 -0.60
CA ILE A 97 -11.08 2.50 -0.92
C ILE A 97 -11.40 3.43 -2.09
N PRO A 98 -11.61 2.91 -3.30
CA PRO A 98 -12.16 3.71 -4.39
C PRO A 98 -13.63 4.05 -4.09
N GLN A 99 -14.03 5.30 -4.34
CA GLN A 99 -15.41 5.73 -4.08
C GLN A 99 -16.40 5.19 -5.11
N LYS A 100 -15.90 4.74 -6.27
CA LYS A 100 -16.67 4.10 -7.34
C LYS A 100 -15.86 3.00 -8.01
N GLY A 101 -16.51 1.90 -8.36
CA GLY A 101 -15.86 0.78 -9.02
C GLY A 101 -14.75 0.15 -8.19
N ASN A 102 -13.63 -0.15 -8.81
CA ASN A 102 -12.44 -0.73 -8.21
C ASN A 102 -11.20 0.15 -8.47
N LEU A 103 -10.03 -0.26 -7.99
CA LEU A 103 -8.78 0.48 -8.17
C LEU A 103 -8.40 0.65 -9.65
N LYS A 104 -8.67 -0.35 -10.50
CA LYS A 104 -8.38 -0.23 -11.94
C LYS A 104 -9.27 0.83 -12.59
N ASP A 105 -10.56 0.86 -12.23
CA ASP A 105 -11.48 1.87 -12.72
C ASP A 105 -11.00 3.26 -12.32
N PHE A 106 -10.60 3.44 -11.06
CA PHE A 106 -10.04 4.69 -10.57
C PHE A 106 -8.79 5.12 -11.38
N PHE A 107 -7.77 4.25 -11.51
CA PHE A 107 -6.54 4.61 -12.19
C PHE A 107 -6.73 4.87 -13.70
N HIS A 108 -7.76 4.32 -14.32
CA HIS A 108 -8.12 4.66 -15.70
C HIS A 108 -8.59 6.11 -15.87
N THR A 109 -9.09 6.76 -14.82
CA THR A 109 -9.50 8.16 -14.86
C THR A 109 -8.34 9.16 -14.74
N ILE A 110 -7.15 8.68 -14.35
CA ILE A 110 -6.03 9.56 -14.02
C ILE A 110 -5.37 10.11 -15.29
N PRO A 111 -5.21 11.44 -15.40
CA PRO A 111 -4.57 12.08 -16.55
C PRO A 111 -3.16 11.54 -16.81
N GLN A 112 -2.80 11.49 -18.10
CA GLN A 112 -1.52 10.92 -18.52
C GLN A 112 -0.30 11.64 -17.90
N LEU A 113 -0.40 12.96 -17.71
CA LEU A 113 0.66 13.79 -17.11
C LEU A 113 0.71 13.76 -15.58
N THR A 114 -0.12 12.93 -14.94
CA THR A 114 -0.07 12.70 -13.48
C THR A 114 0.77 11.46 -13.21
N TYR A 115 1.88 11.60 -12.47
CA TYR A 115 2.72 10.45 -12.13
C TYR A 115 2.57 10.01 -10.68
N LYS A 116 2.09 10.88 -9.78
CA LYS A 116 1.79 10.52 -8.38
C LYS A 116 0.48 11.12 -7.90
N ILE A 117 -0.13 10.47 -6.94
CA ILE A 117 -1.42 10.86 -6.37
C ILE A 117 -1.31 10.81 -4.85
N HIS A 118 -1.69 11.92 -4.21
CA HIS A 118 -1.82 11.99 -2.76
C HIS A 118 -3.27 11.67 -2.37
N VAL A 119 -3.43 10.72 -1.47
CA VAL A 119 -4.72 10.19 -1.05
C VAL A 119 -4.92 10.47 0.43
N SER A 120 -6.08 11.03 0.77
CA SER A 120 -6.44 11.34 2.16
C SER A 120 -6.59 10.07 2.99
N ARG A 121 -6.00 10.06 4.20
CA ARG A 121 -6.10 8.98 5.15
C ARG A 121 -7.10 9.32 6.24
N PHE A 122 -7.86 8.32 6.67
CA PHE A 122 -8.81 8.37 7.77
C PHE A 122 -8.45 7.30 8.78
N ASP A 123 -8.14 7.73 10.01
CA ASP A 123 -7.79 6.83 11.10
C ASP A 123 -9.06 6.34 11.82
N PHE A 124 -9.13 5.04 12.08
CA PHE A 124 -10.18 4.41 12.87
C PHE A 124 -9.64 4.08 14.26
N PHE A 125 -10.39 4.46 15.29
CA PHE A 125 -10.03 4.20 16.68
C PHE A 125 -10.84 3.03 17.23
N TYR A 126 -10.15 2.16 17.93
CA TYR A 126 -10.70 0.97 18.55
C TYR A 126 -11.65 1.31 19.70
N LYS A 127 -12.87 0.76 19.67
CA LYS A 127 -13.69 0.68 20.85
C LYS A 127 -13.51 -0.68 21.48
N PHE A 128 -12.90 -0.72 22.65
CA PHE A 128 -12.54 -1.96 23.32
C PHE A 128 -13.73 -2.94 23.39
N SER A 129 -13.60 -4.10 22.74
CA SER A 129 -14.53 -5.22 22.84
C SER A 129 -13.75 -6.51 22.66
N LYS A 130 -13.94 -7.48 23.57
CA LYS A 130 -13.22 -8.77 23.53
C LYS A 130 -13.78 -9.74 22.47
N ASP A 131 -14.98 -9.49 21.95
CA ASP A 131 -15.75 -10.47 21.17
C ASP A 131 -15.95 -10.07 19.70
N LEU A 132 -15.43 -8.91 19.27
CA LEU A 132 -15.61 -8.39 17.93
C LEU A 132 -14.30 -8.50 17.13
N LYS A 133 -14.42 -8.77 15.83
CA LYS A 133 -13.29 -8.60 14.92
C LYS A 133 -12.91 -7.11 14.88
N PHE A 134 -11.63 -6.79 14.61
CA PHE A 134 -11.13 -5.42 14.69
C PHE A 134 -11.96 -4.42 13.88
N TYR A 135 -12.40 -4.78 12.68
CA TYR A 135 -13.20 -3.91 11.82
C TYR A 135 -14.63 -3.69 12.32
N ASP A 136 -15.20 -4.61 13.12
CA ASP A 136 -16.50 -4.45 13.77
C ASP A 136 -16.40 -3.61 15.05
N ALA A 137 -15.18 -3.58 15.63
CA ALA A 137 -14.88 -2.82 16.85
C ALA A 137 -14.47 -1.37 16.59
N MET A 138 -14.09 -1.03 15.35
CA MET A 138 -13.63 0.31 14.95
C MET A 138 -14.81 1.20 14.60
N LEU A 139 -15.27 2.00 15.58
CA LEU A 139 -16.50 2.79 15.46
C LEU A 139 -16.28 4.28 15.14
N PHE A 140 -15.05 4.77 15.24
CA PHE A 140 -14.76 6.19 15.07
C PHE A 140 -13.79 6.42 13.93
N ARG A 141 -14.08 7.44 13.12
CA ARG A 141 -13.26 7.89 12.04
C ARG A 141 -12.84 9.33 12.27
N GLU A 142 -11.55 9.59 12.36
CA GLU A 142 -11.01 10.93 12.39
C GLU A 142 -10.41 11.28 11.03
N PHE A 143 -10.72 12.47 10.52
CA PHE A 143 -10.11 13.02 9.33
C PHE A 143 -8.85 13.80 9.71
N GLN A 144 -7.70 13.21 9.47
CA GLN A 144 -6.43 13.91 9.63
C GLN A 144 -6.00 14.53 8.31
N ARG A 145 -6.25 15.82 8.13
CA ARG A 145 -5.82 16.57 6.93
C ARG A 145 -4.29 16.59 6.70
N ARG A 146 -3.50 16.17 7.69
CA ARG A 146 -2.04 16.27 7.66
C ARG A 146 -1.33 15.05 7.07
N TRP A 147 -2.00 13.90 7.01
CA TRP A 147 -1.38 12.67 6.57
C TRP A 147 -2.05 12.16 5.31
N THR A 148 -1.32 12.21 4.23
CA THR A 148 -1.71 11.58 2.97
C THR A 148 -0.84 10.35 2.76
N LYS A 149 -1.36 9.40 1.99
CA LYS A 149 -0.57 8.31 1.41
C LYS A 149 -0.36 8.60 -0.07
N CYS A 150 0.71 8.04 -0.63
CA CYS A 150 1.04 8.28 -2.02
C CYS A 150 1.06 6.98 -2.82
N CYS A 151 0.42 7.00 -3.99
CA CYS A 151 0.64 6.00 -5.04
C CYS A 151 1.19 6.71 -6.29
N HIS A 152 1.89 5.96 -7.13
CA HIS A 152 2.61 6.54 -8.26
C HIS A 152 2.67 5.61 -9.47
N ARG A 153 2.98 6.15 -10.66
CA ARG A 153 3.32 5.33 -11.81
C ARG A 153 4.59 4.54 -11.52
N ALA A 154 4.67 3.33 -12.04
CA ALA A 154 5.87 2.52 -11.91
C ALA A 154 7.01 3.16 -12.73
N LEU A 155 8.09 3.56 -12.07
CA LEU A 155 9.21 4.28 -12.65
C LEU A 155 10.54 3.72 -12.14
N SER A 156 11.55 3.68 -13.01
CA SER A 156 12.87 3.13 -12.66
C SER A 156 13.68 4.01 -11.71
N ASP A 157 13.42 5.32 -11.71
CA ASP A 157 14.12 6.32 -10.89
C ASP A 157 13.28 6.77 -9.68
N ILE A 158 12.16 6.09 -9.38
CA ILE A 158 11.31 6.43 -8.25
C ILE A 158 12.07 6.28 -6.92
N SER A 159 11.84 7.20 -6.00
CA SER A 159 12.20 7.10 -4.58
C SER A 159 10.97 7.36 -3.73
N VAL A 160 10.74 6.52 -2.72
CA VAL A 160 9.59 6.60 -1.81
C VAL A 160 10.07 7.10 -0.46
N GLU A 161 9.35 8.05 0.12
CA GLU A 161 9.66 8.62 1.42
C GLU A 161 9.16 7.72 2.57
N VAL A 162 9.74 7.91 3.75
CA VAL A 162 9.34 7.22 4.99
C VAL A 162 7.84 7.42 5.24
N GLY A 163 7.15 6.35 5.63
CA GLY A 163 5.71 6.37 5.90
C GLY A 163 4.82 6.37 4.66
N ASN A 164 5.41 6.22 3.46
CA ASN A 164 4.66 6.17 2.20
C ASN A 164 3.86 7.46 1.90
N HIS A 165 4.33 8.61 2.42
CA HIS A 165 3.62 9.88 2.31
C HIS A 165 3.87 10.61 1.00
N ASP A 166 5.02 10.39 0.38
CA ASP A 166 5.38 10.93 -0.93
C ASP A 166 6.31 10.00 -1.71
N ALA A 167 6.39 10.23 -3.02
CA ALA A 167 7.30 9.56 -3.93
C ALA A 167 7.80 10.55 -4.98
N ASN A 168 9.09 10.47 -5.31
CA ASN A 168 9.75 11.42 -6.21
C ASN A 168 10.48 10.73 -7.35
N SER A 169 10.45 11.35 -8.54
CA SER A 169 11.16 10.95 -9.74
C SER A 169 11.71 12.20 -10.42
N GLU A 170 13.02 12.25 -10.63
CA GLU A 170 13.66 13.38 -11.32
C GLU A 170 13.24 13.45 -12.78
N SER A 171 13.16 12.32 -13.47
CA SER A 171 12.79 12.28 -14.89
C SER A 171 11.37 12.80 -15.11
N MET A 172 10.42 12.50 -14.24
CA MET A 172 9.05 13.00 -14.35
C MET A 172 8.97 14.49 -14.05
N ASN A 173 9.68 14.98 -13.06
CA ASN A 173 9.74 16.41 -12.73
C ASN A 173 10.33 17.23 -13.88
N ILE A 174 11.42 16.76 -14.50
CA ILE A 174 12.06 17.42 -15.66
C ILE A 174 11.11 17.45 -16.87
N GLN A 175 10.31 16.40 -17.07
CA GLN A 175 9.34 16.31 -18.17
C GLN A 175 8.04 17.10 -17.90
N GLY A 176 7.92 17.78 -16.74
CA GLY A 176 6.74 18.55 -16.39
C GLY A 176 5.52 17.73 -15.95
N TYR A 177 5.74 16.47 -15.59
CA TYR A 177 4.69 15.65 -14.95
C TYR A 177 4.43 16.14 -13.53
N GLY A 178 3.17 16.06 -13.10
CA GLY A 178 2.73 16.60 -11.83
C GLY A 178 2.21 15.56 -10.85
N SER A 179 1.82 16.07 -9.70
CA SER A 179 1.05 15.33 -8.69
C SER A 179 -0.40 15.81 -8.68
N SER A 180 -1.32 14.96 -8.23
CA SER A 180 -2.68 15.37 -7.92
C SER A 180 -3.11 14.81 -6.55
N GLY A 181 -4.04 15.53 -5.91
CA GLY A 181 -4.82 14.99 -4.80
C GLY A 181 -6.19 14.55 -5.31
N THR A 182 -6.83 13.64 -4.59
CA THR A 182 -8.16 13.15 -4.97
C THR A 182 -9.04 12.90 -3.75
N VAL A 183 -10.35 13.01 -3.97
CA VAL A 183 -11.39 12.57 -3.02
C VAL A 183 -12.08 11.27 -3.48
N ASP A 184 -11.80 10.84 -4.72
CA ASP A 184 -12.40 9.63 -5.30
C ASP A 184 -11.68 8.34 -4.86
N LEU A 185 -10.55 8.47 -4.18
CA LEU A 185 -9.81 7.40 -3.52
C LEU A 185 -9.46 7.87 -2.11
N ILE A 186 -9.68 7.04 -1.12
CA ILE A 186 -9.35 7.31 0.28
C ILE A 186 -8.65 6.11 0.90
N VAL A 187 -7.90 6.34 1.98
CA VAL A 187 -7.26 5.29 2.76
C VAL A 187 -7.92 5.21 4.13
N PHE A 188 -8.38 4.00 4.50
CA PHE A 188 -8.80 3.68 5.85
C PHE A 188 -7.66 3.01 6.58
N HIS A 189 -7.30 3.54 7.75
CA HIS A 189 -6.19 3.11 8.56
C HIS A 189 -6.68 2.66 9.94
N TYR A 190 -6.22 1.48 10.37
CA TYR A 190 -6.62 0.81 11.60
C TYR A 190 -5.41 0.62 12.54
N PRO A 191 -4.87 1.71 13.13
CA PRO A 191 -3.55 1.73 13.76
C PRO A 191 -3.48 0.98 15.10
N ILE A 192 -4.62 0.69 15.71
CA ILE A 192 -4.71 0.04 17.04
C ILE A 192 -5.67 -1.13 16.94
N ARG A 193 -5.15 -2.32 17.17
CA ARG A 193 -5.88 -3.60 17.10
C ARG A 193 -5.69 -4.41 18.37
#